data_ea1204f1e492fee000c93555d61881bb
#
_entry.id   ea1204f1e492fee000c93555d61881bb
#
_cell.length_a   1.000
_cell.length_b   1.000
_cell.length_c   1.000
_cell.angle_alpha   90.00
_cell.angle_beta   90.00
_cell.angle_gamma   90.00
#
_symmetry.space_group_name_H-M   'P 1'
#
loop_
_entity.id
_entity.type
_entity.pdbx_description
1 polymer ?
#
loop_
_entity_poly.entity_id
_entity_poly.type
_entity_poly.pdbx_seq_one_letter_code
_entity_poly.pdbx_strand_id
1 'polypeptide(L)'
;VEYQTGYDMANYYLEQGKKNFAIFGGAIPYYTDMHIYRAAGMIAAMVDAGGADANYKGATDEAGIIGQIYADGQIETGAIGDVNIVGYVGGYDMDDAWFGKCAQMAQTPDLEVILAVGNGSDFFGTAIEGTDVKIASVDAYAESYGTAMDGGMLDYLAGKFSASIGPIFIATYRAVLGSPIRTEDGNALALSQGYWVATSPEEFSEYYAVDSSVDSPAYTKGMLDGLLTADYASFEKFVSAYGFKDIQEEAK
;
A
#
# COMPACT_ATOMS: atom_id res chain seq x y z
N VAL A 1 9.12 -4.02 -1.04
CA VAL A 1 8.23 -2.85 -1.10
C VAL A 1 6.92 -3.15 -0.39
N GLU A 2 6.14 -4.17 -0.81
CA GLU A 2 4.77 -4.44 -0.31
C GLU A 2 4.71 -4.68 1.20
N TYR A 3 5.63 -5.50 1.73
CA TYR A 3 5.74 -5.74 3.17
C TYR A 3 6.02 -4.45 3.94
N GLN A 4 7.01 -3.67 3.50
CA GLN A 4 7.34 -2.40 4.15
C GLN A 4 6.19 -1.39 4.08
N THR A 5 5.45 -1.35 2.97
CA THR A 5 4.25 -0.49 2.85
C THR A 5 3.20 -0.84 3.89
N GLY A 6 2.95 -2.14 4.11
CA GLY A 6 2.04 -2.58 5.17
C GLY A 6 2.54 -2.26 6.57
N TYR A 7 3.83 -2.47 6.81
CA TYR A 7 4.48 -2.14 8.08
C TYR A 7 4.35 -0.65 8.41
N ASP A 8 4.74 0.22 7.47
CA ASP A 8 4.70 1.68 7.66
C ASP A 8 3.27 2.18 7.89
N MET A 9 2.29 1.61 7.17
CA MET A 9 0.87 1.94 7.35
C MET A 9 0.38 1.64 8.77
N ALA A 10 0.65 0.45 9.28
CA ALA A 10 0.23 0.09 10.65
C ALA A 10 1.00 0.89 11.70
N ASN A 11 2.32 1.06 11.49
CA ASN A 11 3.19 1.80 12.40
C ASN A 11 2.75 3.27 12.56
N TYR A 12 2.28 3.91 11.48
CA TYR A 12 1.73 5.27 11.52
C TYR A 12 0.64 5.45 12.59
N TYR A 13 -0.23 4.47 12.76
CA TYR A 13 -1.29 4.51 13.78
C TYR A 13 -0.84 4.01 15.16
N LEU A 14 0.06 3.04 15.19
CA LEU A 14 0.64 2.53 16.43
C LEU A 14 1.41 3.65 17.17
N GLU A 15 2.14 4.49 16.44
CA GLU A 15 2.82 5.68 16.99
C GLU A 15 1.84 6.73 17.52
N GLN A 16 0.60 6.77 17.04
CA GLN A 16 -0.48 7.59 17.56
C GLN A 16 -1.20 6.95 18.76
N GLY A 17 -0.75 5.75 19.19
CA GLY A 17 -1.32 5.03 20.34
C GLY A 17 -2.57 4.21 20.01
N LYS A 18 -2.90 4.01 18.74
CA LYS A 18 -3.99 3.14 18.32
C LYS A 18 -3.66 1.69 18.61
N LYS A 19 -4.66 0.90 19.02
CA LYS A 19 -4.47 -0.49 19.46
C LYS A 19 -5.43 -1.49 18.85
N ASN A 20 -6.57 -1.05 18.32
CA ASN A 20 -7.62 -1.93 17.82
C ASN A 20 -7.81 -1.75 16.32
N PHE A 21 -7.36 -2.72 15.56
CA PHE A 21 -7.33 -2.69 14.11
C PHE A 21 -8.25 -3.74 13.51
N ALA A 22 -8.89 -3.41 12.39
CA ALA A 22 -9.42 -4.42 11.49
C ALA A 22 -8.57 -4.44 10.21
N ILE A 23 -8.48 -5.60 9.56
CA ILE A 23 -7.72 -5.75 8.32
C ILE A 23 -8.68 -6.11 7.19
N PHE A 24 -8.70 -5.29 6.15
CA PHE A 24 -9.24 -5.67 4.85
C PHE A 24 -8.13 -6.33 4.04
N GLY A 25 -8.26 -7.65 3.86
CA GLY A 25 -7.23 -8.49 3.25
C GLY A 25 -7.32 -8.61 1.74
N GLY A 26 -8.35 -8.03 1.10
CA GLY A 26 -8.51 -8.09 -0.35
C GLY A 26 -8.36 -9.50 -0.91
N ALA A 27 -7.44 -9.71 -1.84
CA ALA A 27 -7.23 -10.98 -2.53
C ALA A 27 -6.38 -12.02 -1.76
N ILE A 28 -6.24 -11.90 -0.43
CA ILE A 28 -5.57 -12.93 0.40
C ILE A 28 -6.20 -14.32 0.20
N PRO A 29 -7.54 -14.49 0.19
CA PRO A 29 -8.15 -15.81 -0.04
C PRO A 29 -7.82 -16.43 -1.41
N TYR A 30 -7.32 -15.62 -2.33
CA TYR A 30 -6.89 -16.06 -3.66
C TYR A 30 -5.36 -16.17 -3.79
N TYR A 31 -4.66 -16.14 -2.66
CA TYR A 31 -3.19 -16.27 -2.56
C TYR A 31 -2.42 -15.24 -3.38
N THR A 32 -2.90 -13.98 -3.39
CA THR A 32 -2.21 -12.89 -4.07
C THR A 32 -1.07 -12.37 -3.20
N ASP A 33 0.16 -12.63 -3.60
CA ASP A 33 1.41 -12.29 -2.88
C ASP A 33 1.45 -10.86 -2.38
N MET A 34 1.13 -9.91 -3.23
CA MET A 34 1.13 -8.48 -2.92
C MET A 34 0.26 -8.15 -1.69
N HIS A 35 -0.94 -8.73 -1.60
CA HIS A 35 -1.84 -8.51 -0.48
C HIS A 35 -1.39 -9.24 0.78
N ILE A 36 -0.83 -10.44 0.63
CA ILE A 36 -0.26 -11.21 1.73
C ILE A 36 0.92 -10.46 2.34
N TYR A 37 1.83 -9.95 1.52
CA TYR A 37 2.99 -9.20 2.02
C TYR A 37 2.60 -7.89 2.70
N ARG A 38 1.63 -7.13 2.17
CA ARG A 38 1.13 -5.93 2.87
C ARG A 38 0.53 -6.29 4.22
N ALA A 39 -0.34 -7.29 4.27
CA ALA A 39 -0.95 -7.72 5.53
C ALA A 39 0.10 -8.26 6.52
N ALA A 40 1.11 -9.01 6.05
CA ALA A 40 2.20 -9.46 6.89
C ALA A 40 3.01 -8.30 7.47
N GLY A 41 3.26 -7.26 6.70
CA GLY A 41 3.90 -6.04 7.20
C GLY A 41 3.06 -5.35 8.30
N MET A 42 1.76 -5.20 8.08
CA MET A 42 0.85 -4.63 9.09
C MET A 42 0.91 -5.42 10.41
N ILE A 43 0.86 -6.75 10.31
CA ILE A 43 0.93 -7.64 11.48
C ILE A 43 2.31 -7.57 12.16
N ALA A 44 3.39 -7.49 11.40
CA ALA A 44 4.73 -7.36 11.96
C ALA A 44 4.89 -6.06 12.78
N ALA A 45 4.37 -4.94 12.29
CA ALA A 45 4.35 -3.70 13.07
C ALA A 45 3.55 -3.86 14.39
N MET A 46 2.43 -4.61 14.36
CA MET A 46 1.67 -4.92 15.57
C MET A 46 2.44 -5.84 16.52
N VAL A 47 3.22 -6.81 16.02
CA VAL A 47 4.10 -7.67 16.83
C VAL A 47 5.18 -6.82 17.49
N ASP A 48 5.84 -5.95 16.76
CA ASP A 48 6.88 -5.08 17.31
C ASP A 48 6.36 -4.12 18.38
N ALA A 49 5.13 -3.62 18.23
CA ALA A 49 4.49 -2.71 19.18
C ALA A 49 3.79 -3.42 20.35
N GLY A 50 3.48 -4.70 20.23
CA GLY A 50 2.64 -5.44 21.16
C GLY A 50 3.35 -5.91 22.44
N GLY A 51 4.66 -5.66 22.59
CA GLY A 51 5.46 -6.01 23.76
C GLY A 51 6.23 -7.33 23.62
N ALA A 52 6.93 -7.72 24.69
CA ALA A 52 7.97 -8.77 24.62
C ALA A 52 7.47 -10.18 24.22
N ASP A 53 6.22 -10.49 24.51
CA ASP A 53 5.61 -11.80 24.21
C ASP A 53 4.67 -11.74 23.00
N ALA A 54 4.61 -10.59 22.30
CA ALA A 54 3.74 -10.41 21.16
C ALA A 54 4.16 -11.31 20.00
N ASN A 55 3.21 -11.97 19.41
CA ASN A 55 3.42 -12.84 18.26
C ASN A 55 2.11 -13.01 17.47
N TYR A 56 2.21 -13.37 16.21
CA TYR A 56 1.08 -13.79 15.39
C TYR A 56 1.13 -15.29 15.17
N LYS A 57 0.30 -16.06 15.89
CA LYS A 57 0.25 -17.53 15.81
C LYS A 57 1.63 -18.19 16.05
N GLY A 58 2.41 -17.63 16.98
CA GLY A 58 3.75 -18.08 17.29
C GLY A 58 4.86 -17.53 16.38
N ALA A 59 4.53 -16.80 15.34
CA ALA A 59 5.48 -16.12 14.46
C ALA A 59 5.79 -14.71 14.95
N THR A 60 7.08 -14.32 14.87
CA THR A 60 7.56 -12.98 15.25
C THR A 60 8.41 -12.33 14.15
N ASP A 61 8.67 -13.04 13.05
CA ASP A 61 9.44 -12.52 11.93
C ASP A 61 8.65 -12.56 10.62
N GLU A 62 9.14 -11.84 9.62
CA GLU A 62 8.53 -11.71 8.30
C GLU A 62 8.16 -13.07 7.68
N ALA A 63 9.12 -13.99 7.64
CA ALA A 63 8.92 -15.28 6.98
C ALA A 63 7.85 -16.13 7.68
N GLY A 64 7.86 -16.13 9.02
CA GLY A 64 6.89 -16.84 9.83
C GLY A 64 5.49 -16.27 9.67
N ILE A 65 5.33 -14.95 9.74
CA ILE A 65 4.02 -14.27 9.58
C ILE A 65 3.45 -14.53 8.17
N ILE A 66 4.26 -14.35 7.13
CA ILE A 66 3.88 -14.66 5.75
C ILE A 66 3.44 -16.13 5.64
N GLY A 67 4.21 -17.06 6.22
CA GLY A 67 3.91 -18.49 6.23
C GLY A 67 2.57 -18.82 6.88
N GLN A 68 2.21 -18.16 7.99
CA GLN A 68 0.91 -18.35 8.65
C GLN A 68 -0.24 -17.86 7.75
N ILE A 69 -0.10 -16.69 7.12
CA ILE A 69 -1.15 -16.16 6.23
C ILE A 69 -1.34 -17.06 5.02
N TYR A 70 -0.27 -17.57 4.41
CA TYR A 70 -0.36 -18.54 3.32
C TYR A 70 -1.02 -19.86 3.74
N ALA A 71 -0.71 -20.35 4.95
CA ALA A 71 -1.29 -21.60 5.42
C ALA A 71 -2.80 -21.50 5.62
N ASP A 72 -3.28 -20.34 6.08
CA ASP A 72 -4.70 -20.13 6.41
C ASP A 72 -5.53 -19.55 5.28
N GLY A 73 -4.91 -18.83 4.32
CA GLY A 73 -5.60 -18.07 3.28
C GLY A 73 -6.44 -16.90 3.83
N GLN A 74 -6.18 -16.49 5.07
CA GLN A 74 -6.90 -15.42 5.79
C GLN A 74 -6.06 -14.88 6.95
N ILE A 75 -6.54 -13.79 7.57
CA ILE A 75 -5.98 -13.25 8.81
C ILE A 75 -6.84 -13.73 9.99
N GLU A 76 -6.18 -14.26 11.01
CA GLU A 76 -6.84 -14.60 12.28
C GLU A 76 -6.97 -13.37 13.16
N THR A 77 -8.16 -13.15 13.70
CA THR A 77 -8.42 -12.07 14.66
C THR A 77 -7.99 -12.50 16.05
N GLY A 78 -7.52 -11.55 16.86
CA GLY A 78 -7.09 -11.80 18.22
C GLY A 78 -6.08 -10.78 18.72
N ALA A 79 -5.61 -10.99 19.93
CA ALA A 79 -4.61 -10.15 20.55
C ALA A 79 -3.19 -10.50 20.04
N ILE A 80 -2.41 -9.45 19.76
CA ILE A 80 -0.97 -9.49 19.50
C ILE A 80 -0.31 -8.67 20.62
N GLY A 81 -0.10 -9.29 21.78
CA GLY A 81 0.32 -8.57 22.97
C GLY A 81 -0.69 -7.48 23.37
N ASP A 82 -0.23 -6.22 23.39
CA ASP A 82 -1.05 -5.06 23.76
C ASP A 82 -1.87 -4.48 22.58
N VAL A 83 -1.78 -5.07 21.40
CA VAL A 83 -2.49 -4.65 20.18
C VAL A 83 -3.46 -5.74 19.74
N ASN A 84 -4.56 -5.39 19.09
CA ASN A 84 -5.59 -6.34 18.69
C ASN A 84 -5.94 -6.24 17.21
N ILE A 85 -6.10 -7.38 16.55
CA ILE A 85 -6.84 -7.49 15.30
C ILE A 85 -8.29 -7.84 15.67
N VAL A 86 -9.19 -6.85 15.65
CA VAL A 86 -10.58 -7.02 16.09
C VAL A 86 -11.52 -7.44 14.96
N GLY A 87 -11.08 -7.39 13.71
CA GLY A 87 -11.89 -7.76 12.56
C GLY A 87 -11.05 -8.10 11.32
N TYR A 88 -11.61 -8.97 10.47
CA TYR A 88 -11.02 -9.31 9.17
C TYR A 88 -12.12 -9.57 8.13
N VAL A 89 -11.93 -9.01 6.95
CA VAL A 89 -12.67 -9.38 5.73
C VAL A 89 -11.69 -9.54 4.59
N GLY A 90 -11.80 -10.66 3.87
CA GLY A 90 -11.06 -10.93 2.64
C GLY A 90 -12.00 -11.19 1.47
N GLY A 91 -11.43 -11.32 0.28
CA GLY A 91 -12.17 -11.52 -0.96
C GLY A 91 -12.69 -10.25 -1.60
N TYR A 92 -13.22 -10.41 -2.80
CA TYR A 92 -13.90 -9.39 -3.61
C TYR A 92 -15.16 -9.98 -4.23
N ASP A 93 -15.96 -10.69 -3.41
CA ASP A 93 -17.19 -11.35 -3.92
C ASP A 93 -18.24 -10.31 -4.35
N MET A 94 -18.23 -9.12 -3.68
CA MET A 94 -19.05 -7.95 -4.01
C MET A 94 -20.56 -8.24 -4.10
N ASP A 95 -21.02 -9.30 -3.44
CA ASP A 95 -22.42 -9.59 -3.24
C ASP A 95 -22.95 -9.02 -1.92
N ASP A 96 -24.25 -9.07 -1.72
CA ASP A 96 -24.90 -8.55 -0.51
C ASP A 96 -24.34 -9.19 0.78
N ALA A 97 -23.98 -10.46 0.73
CA ALA A 97 -23.43 -11.17 1.88
C ALA A 97 -22.01 -10.68 2.22
N TRP A 98 -21.19 -10.42 1.20
CA TRP A 98 -19.85 -9.86 1.39
C TRP A 98 -19.92 -8.43 1.90
N PHE A 99 -20.76 -7.56 1.32
CA PHE A 99 -20.98 -6.20 1.84
C PHE A 99 -21.54 -6.22 3.27
N GLY A 100 -22.38 -7.21 3.60
CA GLY A 100 -22.83 -7.42 4.98
C GLY A 100 -21.68 -7.70 5.95
N LYS A 101 -20.68 -8.49 5.56
CA LYS A 101 -19.45 -8.73 6.37
C LYS A 101 -18.63 -7.47 6.51
N CYS A 102 -18.47 -6.66 5.46
CA CYS A 102 -17.78 -5.39 5.53
C CYS A 102 -18.46 -4.44 6.53
N ALA A 103 -19.78 -4.29 6.44
CA ALA A 103 -20.54 -3.46 7.36
C ALA A 103 -20.45 -3.98 8.82
N GLN A 104 -20.50 -5.29 9.02
CA GLN A 104 -20.35 -5.89 10.36
C GLN A 104 -18.96 -5.63 10.92
N MET A 105 -17.90 -5.79 10.12
CA MET A 105 -16.54 -5.50 10.56
C MET A 105 -16.36 -4.03 10.95
N ALA A 106 -16.91 -3.11 10.16
CA ALA A 106 -16.85 -1.67 10.43
C ALA A 106 -17.58 -1.26 11.72
N GLN A 107 -18.50 -2.09 12.23
CA GLN A 107 -19.25 -1.86 13.47
C GLN A 107 -18.70 -2.66 14.67
N THR A 108 -17.52 -3.27 14.51
CA THR A 108 -16.88 -4.01 15.63
C THR A 108 -16.63 -3.06 16.79
N PRO A 109 -17.01 -3.42 18.02
CA PRO A 109 -16.74 -2.60 19.21
C PRO A 109 -15.25 -2.28 19.33
N ASP A 110 -14.96 -1.06 19.78
CA ASP A 110 -13.61 -0.53 20.01
C ASP A 110 -12.70 -0.47 18.77
N LEU A 111 -13.22 -0.73 17.57
CA LEU A 111 -12.47 -0.55 16.33
C LEU A 111 -12.02 0.91 16.18
N GLU A 112 -10.74 1.12 15.91
CA GLU A 112 -10.14 2.43 15.72
C GLU A 112 -9.73 2.69 14.27
N VAL A 113 -9.17 1.65 13.61
CA VAL A 113 -8.62 1.79 12.27
C VAL A 113 -8.89 0.54 11.43
N ILE A 114 -9.29 0.72 10.18
CA ILE A 114 -9.33 -0.32 9.15
C ILE A 114 -8.07 -0.17 8.29
N LEU A 115 -7.17 -1.14 8.38
CA LEU A 115 -5.98 -1.23 7.53
C LEU A 115 -6.33 -2.03 6.28
N ALA A 116 -6.34 -1.39 5.13
CA ALA A 116 -6.72 -2.03 3.88
C ALA A 116 -5.50 -2.29 3.00
N VAL A 117 -5.34 -3.53 2.53
CA VAL A 117 -4.29 -3.88 1.56
C VAL A 117 -4.55 -3.32 0.16
N GLY A 118 -5.70 -2.71 -0.06
CA GLY A 118 -6.17 -2.07 -1.29
C GLY A 118 -7.13 -0.92 -0.98
N ASN A 119 -8.13 -0.70 -1.83
CA ASN A 119 -9.09 0.40 -1.80
C ASN A 119 -10.13 0.30 -0.66
N GLY A 120 -9.72 0.49 0.56
CA GLY A 120 -10.58 0.38 1.76
C GLY A 120 -11.75 1.37 1.78
N SER A 121 -11.54 2.64 1.39
CA SER A 121 -12.58 3.66 1.47
C SER A 121 -13.80 3.36 0.59
N ASP A 122 -13.64 2.67 -0.53
CA ASP A 122 -14.75 2.29 -1.42
C ASP A 122 -15.70 1.26 -0.78
N PHE A 123 -15.18 0.42 0.11
CA PHE A 123 -15.95 -0.67 0.72
C PHE A 123 -16.45 -0.37 2.13
N PHE A 124 -15.72 0.45 2.87
CA PHE A 124 -16.02 0.69 4.29
C PHE A 124 -16.48 2.13 4.57
N GLY A 125 -16.27 3.06 3.64
CA GLY A 125 -16.54 4.48 3.88
C GLY A 125 -17.97 4.75 4.37
N THR A 126 -18.98 4.21 3.70
CA THR A 126 -20.37 4.37 4.12
C THR A 126 -20.67 3.69 5.47
N ALA A 127 -19.99 2.57 5.77
CA ALA A 127 -20.24 1.82 6.99
C ALA A 127 -19.67 2.49 8.25
N ILE A 128 -18.64 3.34 8.09
CA ILE A 128 -18.02 4.08 9.20
C ILE A 128 -18.46 5.55 9.25
N GLU A 129 -19.37 5.99 8.37
CA GLU A 129 -19.86 7.36 8.36
C GLU A 129 -20.43 7.76 9.72
N GLY A 130 -19.97 8.90 10.24
CA GLY A 130 -20.39 9.39 11.57
C GLY A 130 -19.70 8.71 12.75
N THR A 131 -18.70 7.88 12.52
CA THR A 131 -17.85 7.30 13.58
C THR A 131 -16.46 7.97 13.59
N ASP A 132 -15.65 7.66 14.60
CA ASP A 132 -14.24 8.09 14.69
C ASP A 132 -13.28 7.09 14.05
N VAL A 133 -13.77 6.00 13.46
CA VAL A 133 -12.96 4.97 12.79
C VAL A 133 -12.27 5.58 11.57
N LYS A 134 -10.98 5.27 11.40
CA LYS A 134 -10.17 5.70 10.26
C LYS A 134 -9.93 4.56 9.29
N ILE A 135 -9.66 4.92 8.05
CA ILE A 135 -9.24 3.98 7.01
C ILE A 135 -7.84 4.36 6.55
N ALA A 136 -6.99 3.35 6.40
CA ALA A 136 -5.75 3.43 5.65
C ALA A 136 -5.85 2.56 4.40
N SER A 137 -5.40 3.04 3.26
CA SER A 137 -5.52 2.34 1.98
C SER A 137 -4.21 2.32 1.20
N VAL A 138 -4.10 1.33 0.30
CA VAL A 138 -3.07 1.29 -0.75
C VAL A 138 -3.79 1.28 -2.08
N ASP A 139 -3.75 2.37 -2.86
CA ASP A 139 -4.37 2.41 -4.19
C ASP A 139 -3.82 3.57 -5.05
N ALA A 140 -4.34 3.68 -6.28
CA ALA A 140 -4.04 4.80 -7.16
C ALA A 140 -4.61 6.12 -6.61
N TYR A 141 -4.06 7.25 -7.06
CA TYR A 141 -4.65 8.55 -6.81
C TYR A 141 -5.93 8.70 -7.66
N ALA A 142 -7.07 8.88 -6.99
CA ALA A 142 -8.35 9.12 -7.62
C ALA A 142 -9.12 10.21 -6.85
N GLU A 143 -9.99 10.94 -7.51
CA GLU A 143 -10.75 12.05 -6.92
C GLU A 143 -11.58 11.61 -5.69
N SER A 144 -12.09 10.37 -5.71
CA SER A 144 -12.85 9.79 -4.58
C SER A 144 -12.03 9.71 -3.30
N TYR A 145 -10.73 9.43 -3.40
CA TYR A 145 -9.84 9.39 -2.22
C TYR A 145 -9.55 10.78 -1.67
N GLY A 146 -9.44 11.80 -2.54
CA GLY A 146 -9.37 13.19 -2.09
C GLY A 146 -10.59 13.59 -1.27
N THR A 147 -11.78 13.25 -1.77
CA THR A 147 -13.04 13.47 -1.03
C THR A 147 -13.07 12.73 0.31
N ALA A 148 -12.58 11.50 0.36
CA ALA A 148 -12.50 10.71 1.60
C ALA A 148 -11.49 11.29 2.61
N MET A 149 -10.37 11.86 2.13
CA MET A 149 -9.40 12.56 2.96
C MET A 149 -9.94 13.89 3.50
N ASP A 150 -10.57 14.71 2.65
CA ASP A 150 -11.22 15.96 3.04
C ASP A 150 -12.30 15.72 4.10
N GLY A 151 -13.01 14.61 4.01
CA GLY A 151 -14.00 14.16 4.99
C GLY A 151 -13.39 13.58 6.28
N GLY A 152 -12.07 13.41 6.36
CA GLY A 152 -11.35 12.86 7.51
C GLY A 152 -11.60 11.38 7.78
N MET A 153 -12.15 10.65 6.82
CA MET A 153 -12.38 9.21 6.86
C MET A 153 -11.12 8.43 6.50
N LEU A 154 -10.50 8.82 5.38
CA LEU A 154 -9.20 8.32 4.93
C LEU A 154 -8.12 9.30 5.39
N ASP A 155 -7.14 8.86 6.16
CA ASP A 155 -6.04 9.71 6.64
C ASP A 155 -4.65 9.10 6.43
N TYR A 156 -4.58 8.01 5.64
CA TYR A 156 -3.36 7.41 5.13
C TYR A 156 -3.63 6.75 3.78
N LEU A 157 -2.97 7.23 2.74
CA LEU A 157 -2.98 6.60 1.42
C LEU A 157 -1.55 6.35 0.95
N ALA A 158 -1.16 5.07 0.81
CA ALA A 158 0.02 4.70 0.04
C ALA A 158 -0.38 4.70 -1.44
N GLY A 159 -0.19 5.84 -2.09
CA GLY A 159 -0.69 6.09 -3.44
C GLY A 159 0.22 5.53 -4.52
N LYS A 160 -0.36 4.76 -5.43
CA LYS A 160 0.28 4.30 -6.66
C LYS A 160 0.17 5.41 -7.69
N PHE A 161 1.27 5.98 -8.10
CA PHE A 161 1.24 7.00 -9.14
C PHE A 161 1.28 6.39 -10.55
N SER A 162 0.34 6.78 -11.39
CA SER A 162 0.14 6.24 -12.74
C SER A 162 1.28 6.60 -13.69
N ALA A 163 1.98 7.69 -13.42
CA ALA A 163 3.16 8.10 -14.18
C ALA A 163 4.34 7.12 -14.11
N SER A 164 4.31 6.12 -13.23
CA SER A 164 5.26 4.99 -13.21
C SER A 164 5.46 4.32 -14.57
N ILE A 165 4.55 4.53 -15.50
CA ILE A 165 4.62 4.05 -16.87
C ILE A 165 5.85 4.58 -17.64
N GLY A 166 6.41 5.73 -17.27
CA GLY A 166 7.56 6.33 -17.95
C GLY A 166 8.77 5.40 -18.05
N PRO A 167 9.34 4.91 -16.94
CA PRO A 167 10.42 3.92 -16.96
C PRO A 167 10.05 2.62 -17.65
N ILE A 168 8.82 2.13 -17.49
CA ILE A 168 8.33 0.92 -18.17
C ILE A 168 8.30 1.13 -19.68
N PHE A 169 7.87 2.32 -20.14
CA PHE A 169 7.92 2.69 -21.55
C PHE A 169 9.35 2.66 -22.09
N ILE A 170 10.31 3.26 -21.38
CA ILE A 170 11.73 3.25 -21.81
C ILE A 170 12.29 1.83 -21.85
N ALA A 171 12.02 1.00 -20.87
CA ALA A 171 12.45 -0.40 -20.86
C ALA A 171 11.89 -1.16 -22.07
N THR A 172 10.60 -0.97 -22.39
CA THR A 172 9.94 -1.56 -23.56
C THR A 172 10.53 -1.02 -24.85
N TYR A 173 10.73 0.28 -24.97
CA TYR A 173 11.31 0.93 -26.14
C TYR A 173 12.71 0.38 -26.46
N ARG A 174 13.58 0.25 -25.44
CA ARG A 174 14.91 -0.34 -25.56
C ARG A 174 14.84 -1.81 -26.04
N ALA A 175 13.90 -2.57 -25.52
CA ALA A 175 13.72 -3.96 -25.93
C ALA A 175 13.33 -4.07 -27.41
N VAL A 176 12.43 -3.20 -27.88
CA VAL A 176 12.03 -3.13 -29.30
C VAL A 176 13.20 -2.75 -30.22
N LEU A 177 14.09 -1.87 -29.74
CA LEU A 177 15.31 -1.48 -30.48
C LEU A 177 16.44 -2.53 -30.39
N GLY A 178 16.23 -3.69 -29.78
CA GLY A 178 17.23 -4.74 -29.66
C GLY A 178 18.26 -4.55 -28.55
N SER A 179 18.02 -3.61 -27.62
CA SER A 179 18.90 -3.33 -26.47
C SER A 179 18.15 -3.48 -25.13
N PRO A 180 17.53 -4.65 -24.86
CA PRO A 180 16.74 -4.85 -23.64
C PRO A 180 17.62 -4.71 -22.39
N ILE A 181 17.04 -4.16 -21.32
CA ILE A 181 17.67 -4.13 -20.01
C ILE A 181 17.57 -5.53 -19.42
N ARG A 182 18.69 -6.04 -18.95
CA ARG A 182 18.80 -7.38 -18.36
C ARG A 182 19.62 -7.31 -17.08
N THR A 183 19.35 -8.21 -16.14
CA THR A 183 20.23 -8.47 -15.00
C THR A 183 21.57 -9.02 -15.48
N GLU A 184 22.57 -9.09 -14.62
CA GLU A 184 23.88 -9.72 -14.93
C GLU A 184 23.73 -11.16 -15.37
N ASP A 185 22.74 -11.89 -14.82
CA ASP A 185 22.41 -13.27 -15.20
C ASP A 185 21.54 -13.37 -16.47
N GLY A 186 21.26 -12.25 -17.13
CA GLY A 186 20.47 -12.21 -18.37
C GLY A 186 18.95 -12.30 -18.17
N ASN A 187 18.45 -12.24 -16.94
CA ASN A 187 17.02 -12.28 -16.66
C ASN A 187 16.31 -10.98 -17.04
N ALA A 188 14.99 -11.03 -17.14
CA ALA A 188 14.17 -9.87 -17.38
C ALA A 188 14.25 -8.87 -16.22
N LEU A 189 14.04 -7.58 -16.55
CA LEU A 189 13.95 -6.51 -15.57
C LEU A 189 12.74 -6.73 -14.66
N ALA A 190 13.00 -6.72 -13.35
CA ALA A 190 11.97 -6.65 -12.31
C ALA A 190 12.25 -5.41 -11.46
N LEU A 191 11.38 -4.41 -11.56
CA LEU A 191 11.53 -3.15 -10.85
C LEU A 191 10.60 -3.08 -9.65
N SER A 192 11.13 -2.61 -8.54
CA SER A 192 10.35 -2.21 -7.38
C SER A 192 10.29 -0.69 -7.33
N GLN A 193 9.09 -0.16 -7.16
CA GLN A 193 8.83 1.27 -7.05
C GLN A 193 8.10 1.54 -5.74
N GLY A 194 8.52 2.59 -5.02
CA GLY A 194 7.87 3.03 -3.80
C GLY A 194 6.49 3.65 -4.08
N TYR A 195 5.73 3.83 -3.02
CA TYR A 195 4.47 4.59 -3.05
C TYR A 195 4.72 6.03 -2.60
N TRP A 196 3.91 6.94 -3.08
CA TRP A 196 3.79 8.27 -2.49
C TRP A 196 2.75 8.19 -1.38
N VAL A 197 3.16 8.45 -0.16
CA VAL A 197 2.29 8.34 0.99
C VAL A 197 1.72 9.72 1.32
N ALA A 198 0.40 9.85 1.21
CA ALA A 198 -0.33 11.03 1.64
C ALA A 198 -1.00 10.75 2.99
N THR A 199 -0.79 11.65 3.95
CA THR A 199 -1.36 11.62 5.30
C THR A 199 -2.20 12.85 5.61
N SER A 200 -2.37 13.73 4.62
CA SER A 200 -3.22 14.91 4.71
C SER A 200 -3.88 15.22 3.36
N PRO A 201 -5.00 15.96 3.35
CA PRO A 201 -5.64 16.43 2.13
C PRO A 201 -4.71 17.29 1.25
N GLU A 202 -3.82 18.06 1.86
CA GLU A 202 -2.87 18.92 1.16
C GLU A 202 -1.84 18.08 0.40
N GLU A 203 -1.24 17.08 1.05
CA GLU A 203 -0.29 16.15 0.40
C GLU A 203 -0.98 15.37 -0.72
N PHE A 204 -2.20 14.88 -0.48
CA PHE A 204 -2.98 14.21 -1.52
C PHE A 204 -3.19 15.11 -2.74
N SER A 205 -3.58 16.37 -2.52
CA SER A 205 -3.84 17.32 -3.59
C SER A 205 -2.60 17.61 -4.43
N GLU A 206 -1.43 17.75 -3.80
CA GLU A 206 -0.15 17.93 -4.49
C GLU A 206 0.20 16.71 -5.35
N TYR A 207 0.07 15.50 -4.80
CA TYR A 207 0.40 14.26 -5.50
C TYR A 207 -0.57 13.97 -6.64
N TYR A 208 -1.86 14.16 -6.39
CA TYR A 208 -2.91 13.98 -7.39
C TYR A 208 -2.77 14.98 -8.55
N ALA A 209 -2.44 16.23 -8.26
CA ALA A 209 -2.23 17.25 -9.29
C ALA A 209 -1.11 16.86 -10.27
N VAL A 210 -0.03 16.25 -9.79
CA VAL A 210 1.05 15.74 -10.65
C VAL A 210 0.66 14.45 -11.35
N ASP A 211 0.06 13.48 -10.62
CA ASP A 211 -0.30 12.18 -11.17
C ASP A 211 -1.34 12.28 -12.29
N SER A 212 -2.30 13.20 -12.16
CA SER A 212 -3.39 13.40 -13.12
C SER A 212 -3.09 14.40 -14.24
N SER A 213 -1.98 15.16 -14.16
CA SER A 213 -1.67 16.25 -15.08
C SER A 213 -0.82 15.79 -16.27
N VAL A 214 -1.20 16.24 -17.47
CA VAL A 214 -0.36 16.13 -18.68
C VAL A 214 0.68 17.26 -18.78
N ASP A 215 0.49 18.35 -18.05
CA ASP A 215 1.35 19.55 -18.08
C ASP A 215 2.45 19.51 -17.01
N SER A 216 2.28 18.66 -15.99
CA SER A 216 3.25 18.45 -14.91
C SER A 216 3.53 16.95 -14.76
N PRO A 217 4.19 16.33 -15.76
CA PRO A 217 4.42 14.90 -15.75
C PRO A 217 5.37 14.51 -14.60
N ALA A 218 5.10 13.37 -13.99
CA ALA A 218 5.95 12.83 -12.93
C ALA A 218 7.39 12.52 -13.40
N TYR A 219 7.58 12.22 -14.68
CA TYR A 219 8.90 12.06 -15.28
C TYR A 219 9.11 13.05 -16.40
N THR A 220 10.15 13.87 -16.29
CA THR A 220 10.55 14.77 -17.38
C THR A 220 11.18 14.01 -18.53
N LYS A 221 11.23 14.63 -19.70
CA LYS A 221 11.96 14.07 -20.85
C LYS A 221 13.43 13.83 -20.54
N GLY A 222 14.08 14.73 -19.79
CA GLY A 222 15.50 14.60 -19.40
C GLY A 222 15.73 13.34 -18.54
N MET A 223 14.88 13.09 -17.55
CA MET A 223 14.92 11.87 -16.74
C MET A 223 14.79 10.62 -17.59
N LEU A 224 13.81 10.58 -18.48
CA LEU A 224 13.59 9.42 -19.36
C LEU A 224 14.72 9.23 -20.38
N ASP A 225 15.26 10.31 -20.94
CA ASP A 225 16.43 10.24 -21.85
C ASP A 225 17.65 9.63 -21.15
N GLY A 226 17.87 9.94 -19.86
CA GLY A 226 18.93 9.34 -19.05
C GLY A 226 18.80 7.81 -18.93
N LEU A 227 17.59 7.29 -18.95
CA LEU A 227 17.33 5.85 -18.85
C LEU A 227 17.57 5.09 -20.18
N LEU A 228 17.66 5.81 -21.31
CA LEU A 228 17.88 5.17 -22.63
C LEU A 228 19.22 4.44 -22.72
N THR A 229 20.22 4.89 -21.97
CA THR A 229 21.59 4.32 -21.98
C THR A 229 22.03 3.75 -20.63
N ALA A 230 21.19 3.85 -19.61
CA ALA A 230 21.49 3.35 -18.28
C ALA A 230 21.73 1.82 -18.29
N ASP A 231 22.70 1.36 -17.52
CA ASP A 231 22.81 -0.07 -17.19
C ASP A 231 21.70 -0.51 -16.23
N TYR A 232 21.63 -1.82 -15.95
CA TYR A 232 20.59 -2.36 -15.07
C TYR A 232 20.61 -1.70 -13.68
N ALA A 233 21.78 -1.63 -13.06
CA ALA A 233 21.91 -1.12 -11.70
C ALA A 233 21.52 0.37 -11.59
N SER A 234 21.92 1.17 -12.58
CA SER A 234 21.56 2.61 -12.65
C SER A 234 20.07 2.80 -12.89
N PHE A 235 19.47 1.97 -13.76
CA PHE A 235 18.04 2.01 -14.05
C PHE A 235 17.22 1.63 -12.80
N GLU A 236 17.57 0.51 -12.16
CA GLU A 236 16.92 0.03 -10.94
C GLU A 236 17.03 1.07 -9.82
N LYS A 237 18.23 1.60 -9.59
CA LYS A 237 18.46 2.63 -8.58
C LYS A 237 17.60 3.87 -8.84
N PHE A 238 17.53 4.34 -10.08
CA PHE A 238 16.69 5.49 -10.43
C PHE A 238 15.22 5.21 -10.09
N VAL A 239 14.68 4.08 -10.52
CA VAL A 239 13.26 3.75 -10.31
C VAL A 239 12.93 3.54 -8.84
N SER A 240 13.79 2.83 -8.11
CA SER A 240 13.56 2.53 -6.69
C SER A 240 13.71 3.73 -5.76
N ALA A 241 14.57 4.69 -6.12
CA ALA A 241 14.82 5.89 -5.33
C ALA A 241 13.87 7.05 -5.68
N TYR A 242 13.17 6.97 -6.81
CA TYR A 242 12.33 8.06 -7.30
C TYR A 242 11.14 8.32 -6.37
N GLY A 243 10.97 9.57 -6.00
CA GLY A 243 9.88 10.03 -5.15
C GLY A 243 9.35 11.41 -5.58
N PHE A 244 8.31 11.88 -4.92
CA PHE A 244 7.67 13.17 -5.28
C PHE A 244 8.62 14.36 -5.23
N LYS A 245 9.59 14.36 -4.30
CA LYS A 245 10.63 15.39 -4.19
C LYS A 245 11.44 15.58 -5.48
N ASP A 246 11.64 14.53 -6.26
CA ASP A 246 12.43 14.59 -7.49
C ASP A 246 11.73 15.43 -8.57
N ILE A 247 10.40 15.48 -8.55
CA ILE A 247 9.60 16.35 -9.43
C ILE A 247 9.78 17.82 -9.04
N GLN A 248 9.79 18.12 -7.76
CA GLN A 248 9.91 19.48 -7.24
C GLN A 248 11.29 20.09 -7.50
N GLU A 249 12.33 19.27 -7.59
CA GLU A 249 13.69 19.72 -7.87
C GLU A 249 13.91 20.09 -9.34
N GLU A 250 13.23 19.39 -10.27
CA GLU A 250 13.33 19.69 -11.71
C GLU A 250 12.39 20.82 -12.17
N ALA A 251 11.37 21.15 -11.39
CA ALA A 251 10.47 22.28 -11.68
C ALA A 251 11.06 23.66 -11.33
N LYS A 252 12.27 23.70 -10.76
CA LYS A 252 13.01 24.94 -10.42
C LYS A 252 14.07 25.26 -11.48
#